data_d807177fc37d004d82b90b76bf62ccf9
#
_entry.id   d807177fc37d004d82b90b76bf62ccf9
#
_cell.length_a   1.000
_cell.length_b   1.000
_cell.length_c   1.000
_cell.angle_alpha   90.00
_cell.angle_beta   90.00
_cell.angle_gamma   90.00
#
_symmetry.space_group_name_H-M   'P 1'
#
loop_
_entity.id
_entity.type
_entity.pdbx_description
1 polymer ?
#
loop_
_entity_poly.entity_id
_entity_poly.type
_entity_poly.pdbx_seq_one_letter_code
_entity_poly.pdbx_strand_id
1 'polypeptide(L)'
;MIQQRQRSKFLAIAVSSVAVIAVLAGLAIQGTAQQKPSGDWPNITGGDAATRYSTLDQINASNFNNLKVAWEWRGAKDAGVNLGGEVNARGLPIYVDGMLITVSGPRRTIVSLDPATGKTLWTFQEPTTGRHEYSMRSNHGKGVAYTRINGRGVVLITTPAFFLHALDARTGQPLANWGGAVPV
;
A
#
# COMPACT_ATOMS: atom_id res chain seq x y z
N MET A 1 -35.57 35.28 50.42
CA MET A 1 -34.13 35.07 50.12
C MET A 1 -33.76 33.63 49.73
N ILE A 2 -34.39 32.59 50.26
CA ILE A 2 -34.07 31.16 50.02
C ILE A 2 -34.48 30.71 48.61
N GLN A 3 -35.56 31.17 48.03
CA GLN A 3 -36.05 30.75 46.70
C GLN A 3 -35.19 31.26 45.53
N GLN A 4 -34.55 32.42 45.67
CA GLN A 4 -33.71 32.97 44.63
C GLN A 4 -32.36 32.18 44.50
N ARG A 5 -31.88 31.67 45.63
CA ARG A 5 -30.62 30.87 45.67
C ARG A 5 -30.79 29.47 45.08
N GLN A 6 -32.00 28.91 45.15
CA GLN A 6 -32.30 27.61 44.51
C GLN A 6 -32.36 27.73 42.98
N ARG A 7 -33.02 28.79 42.46
CA ARG A 7 -33.13 28.99 41.02
C ARG A 7 -31.78 29.17 40.30
N SER A 8 -30.83 29.86 40.95
CA SER A 8 -29.48 30.04 40.40
C SER A 8 -28.66 28.71 40.31
N LYS A 9 -28.88 27.80 41.27
CA LYS A 9 -28.22 26.50 41.25
C LYS A 9 -28.76 25.57 40.17
N PHE A 10 -30.07 25.57 39.93
CA PHE A 10 -30.68 24.81 38.84
C PHE A 10 -30.30 25.36 37.46
N LEU A 11 -30.18 26.68 37.31
CA LEU A 11 -29.75 27.30 36.08
C LEU A 11 -28.27 26.97 35.77
N ALA A 12 -27.39 26.97 36.77
CA ALA A 12 -25.97 26.64 36.63
C ALA A 12 -25.79 25.17 36.25
N ILE A 13 -26.55 24.23 36.81
CA ILE A 13 -26.49 22.80 36.48
C ILE A 13 -27.00 22.54 35.07
N ALA A 14 -28.09 23.22 34.65
CA ALA A 14 -28.62 23.08 33.29
C ALA A 14 -27.65 23.60 32.21
N VAL A 15 -27.00 24.73 32.46
CA VAL A 15 -26.01 25.31 31.53
C VAL A 15 -24.76 24.40 31.43
N SER A 16 -24.29 23.83 32.54
CA SER A 16 -23.16 22.90 32.55
C SER A 16 -23.47 21.60 31.79
N SER A 17 -24.69 21.07 31.92
CA SER A 17 -25.11 19.85 31.24
C SER A 17 -25.20 20.03 29.71
N VAL A 18 -25.70 21.18 29.26
CA VAL A 18 -25.77 21.51 27.82
C VAL A 18 -24.37 21.69 27.23
N ALA A 19 -23.45 22.31 27.95
CA ALA A 19 -22.07 22.49 27.51
C ALA A 19 -21.33 21.16 27.38
N VAL A 20 -21.51 20.21 28.31
CA VAL A 20 -20.92 18.88 28.24
C VAL A 20 -21.48 18.06 27.08
N ILE A 21 -22.77 18.12 26.81
CA ILE A 21 -23.40 17.44 25.67
C ILE A 21 -22.88 18.02 24.33
N ALA A 22 -22.71 19.34 24.24
CA ALA A 22 -22.18 19.99 23.05
C ALA A 22 -20.70 19.59 22.77
N VAL A 23 -19.88 19.45 23.81
CA VAL A 23 -18.49 18.99 23.69
C VAL A 23 -18.43 17.51 23.29
N LEU A 24 -19.27 16.65 23.85
CA LEU A 24 -19.34 15.24 23.48
C LEU A 24 -19.89 15.04 22.05
N ALA A 25 -20.85 15.84 21.61
CA ALA A 25 -21.31 15.83 20.22
C ALA A 25 -20.25 16.36 19.25
N GLY A 26 -19.46 17.35 19.64
CA GLY A 26 -18.33 17.87 18.87
C GLY A 26 -17.20 16.86 18.71
N LEU A 27 -16.96 16.02 19.71
CA LEU A 27 -15.96 14.94 19.64
C LEU A 27 -16.45 13.73 18.81
N ALA A 28 -17.76 13.50 18.73
CA ALA A 28 -18.35 12.44 17.91
C ALA A 28 -18.39 12.79 16.40
N ILE A 29 -18.21 14.07 16.03
CA ILE A 29 -18.19 14.56 14.64
C ILE A 29 -16.74 14.67 14.11
N GLN A 30 -15.72 14.21 14.83
CA GLN A 30 -14.47 13.81 14.18
C GLN A 30 -14.72 12.51 13.43
N GLY A 31 -15.78 12.56 12.63
CA GLY A 31 -16.13 11.58 11.63
C GLY A 31 -14.94 11.45 10.71
N THR A 32 -14.56 10.23 10.48
CA THR A 32 -13.79 9.73 9.37
C THR A 32 -13.68 10.78 8.28
N ALA A 33 -12.58 11.52 8.26
CA ALA A 33 -12.21 12.30 7.09
C ALA A 33 -12.31 11.32 5.93
N GLN A 34 -13.33 11.46 5.12
CA GLN A 34 -13.56 10.63 3.95
C GLN A 34 -12.31 10.83 3.09
N GLN A 35 -11.43 9.88 3.17
CA GLN A 35 -10.15 9.94 2.49
C GLN A 35 -10.49 10.10 1.01
N LYS A 36 -10.11 11.25 0.43
CA LYS A 36 -10.31 11.50 -1.01
C LYS A 36 -9.82 10.24 -1.72
N PRO A 37 -10.60 9.66 -2.65
CA PRO A 37 -10.17 8.47 -3.36
C PRO A 37 -8.81 8.72 -3.99
N SER A 38 -7.76 8.15 -3.42
CA SER A 38 -6.40 8.35 -3.94
C SER A 38 -6.15 7.53 -5.20
N GLY A 39 -7.05 6.59 -5.49
CA GLY A 39 -6.80 5.57 -6.49
C GLY A 39 -5.75 4.55 -6.06
N ASP A 40 -5.09 4.76 -4.95
CA ASP A 40 -4.06 3.85 -4.44
C ASP A 40 -4.64 2.47 -4.10
N TRP A 41 -3.86 1.44 -4.39
CA TRP A 41 -4.15 0.04 -4.08
C TRP A 41 -2.94 -0.54 -3.36
N PRO A 42 -2.74 -0.21 -2.07
CA PRO A 42 -1.48 -0.44 -1.34
C PRO A 42 -1.22 -1.90 -0.97
N ASN A 43 -2.23 -2.75 -1.07
CA ASN A 43 -2.10 -4.18 -0.78
C ASN A 43 -3.10 -5.00 -1.60
N ILE A 44 -2.99 -6.33 -1.54
CA ILE A 44 -3.83 -7.29 -2.29
C ILE A 44 -5.34 -7.10 -2.05
N THR A 45 -5.73 -6.48 -0.95
CA THR A 45 -7.14 -6.30 -0.57
C THR A 45 -7.67 -4.89 -0.83
N GLY A 46 -6.83 -3.98 -1.37
CA GLY A 46 -7.20 -2.61 -1.68
C GLY A 46 -7.10 -1.64 -0.51
N GLY A 47 -6.74 -2.11 0.69
CA GLY A 47 -6.60 -1.32 1.90
C GLY A 47 -6.82 -2.14 3.16
N ASP A 48 -6.68 -1.51 4.33
CA ASP A 48 -6.73 -2.18 5.64
C ASP A 48 -8.11 -2.80 5.94
N ALA A 49 -9.18 -2.23 5.37
CA ALA A 49 -10.53 -2.77 5.51
C ALA A 49 -10.78 -4.03 4.68
N ALA A 50 -9.84 -4.43 3.83
CA ALA A 50 -9.88 -5.63 3.00
C ALA A 50 -11.14 -5.78 2.13
N THR A 51 -11.76 -4.67 1.74
CA THR A 51 -13.02 -4.64 1.00
C THR A 51 -12.89 -5.06 -0.45
N ARG A 52 -11.69 -4.99 -1.03
CA ARG A 52 -11.41 -5.18 -2.46
C ARG A 52 -12.27 -4.31 -3.37
N TYR A 53 -12.66 -3.16 -2.87
CA TYR A 53 -13.54 -2.22 -3.54
C TYR A 53 -12.78 -0.94 -3.91
N SER A 54 -12.97 -0.48 -5.14
CA SER A 54 -12.50 0.82 -5.61
C SER A 54 -13.68 1.76 -5.78
N THR A 55 -13.51 3.02 -5.38
CA THR A 55 -14.49 4.08 -5.61
C THR A 55 -14.33 4.73 -6.99
N LEU A 56 -13.39 4.27 -7.81
CA LEU A 56 -13.19 4.72 -9.17
C LEU A 56 -14.34 4.24 -10.05
N ASP A 57 -14.92 5.13 -10.87
CA ASP A 57 -16.11 4.90 -11.68
C ASP A 57 -15.93 5.21 -13.18
N GLN A 58 -14.68 5.49 -13.60
CA GLN A 58 -14.37 5.82 -14.99
C GLN A 58 -14.72 4.68 -15.96
N ILE A 59 -14.68 3.42 -15.46
CA ILE A 59 -15.10 2.26 -16.24
C ILE A 59 -16.46 1.81 -15.74
N ASN A 60 -17.43 1.75 -16.64
CA ASN A 60 -18.81 1.39 -16.34
C ASN A 60 -19.45 0.62 -17.51
N ALA A 61 -20.71 0.20 -17.37
CA ALA A 61 -21.39 -0.60 -18.37
C ALA A 61 -21.49 0.08 -19.74
N SER A 62 -21.47 1.40 -19.83
CA SER A 62 -21.59 2.12 -21.11
C SER A 62 -20.29 2.16 -21.91
N ASN A 63 -19.14 2.03 -21.26
CA ASN A 63 -17.83 2.16 -21.93
C ASN A 63 -16.93 0.92 -21.81
N PHE A 64 -17.36 -0.12 -21.07
CA PHE A 64 -16.58 -1.33 -20.88
C PHE A 64 -16.16 -2.00 -22.20
N ASN A 65 -17.06 -2.06 -23.19
CA ASN A 65 -16.78 -2.68 -24.49
C ASN A 65 -15.79 -1.87 -25.34
N ASN A 66 -15.46 -0.65 -24.95
CA ASN A 66 -14.52 0.22 -25.65
C ASN A 66 -13.09 0.14 -25.10
N LEU A 67 -12.86 -0.68 -24.06
CA LEU A 67 -11.55 -0.87 -23.47
C LEU A 67 -10.59 -1.49 -24.49
N LYS A 68 -9.37 -0.98 -24.49
CA LYS A 68 -8.25 -1.49 -25.31
C LYS A 68 -7.05 -1.71 -24.40
N VAL A 69 -6.20 -2.68 -24.78
CA VAL A 69 -4.90 -2.88 -24.13
C VAL A 69 -4.06 -1.62 -24.35
N ALA A 70 -3.71 -0.93 -23.27
CA ALA A 70 -2.89 0.27 -23.34
C ALA A 70 -1.40 -0.07 -23.55
N TRP A 71 -0.92 -1.10 -22.88
CA TRP A 71 0.44 -1.61 -23.00
C TRP A 71 0.53 -3.06 -22.46
N GLU A 72 1.60 -3.73 -22.80
CA GLU A 72 1.95 -5.05 -22.31
C GLU A 72 3.37 -5.00 -21.74
N TRP A 73 3.56 -5.55 -20.56
CA TRP A 73 4.89 -5.71 -19.96
C TRP A 73 5.30 -7.18 -20.01
N ARG A 74 6.40 -7.48 -20.68
CA ARG A 74 6.89 -8.83 -20.94
C ARG A 74 8.10 -9.12 -20.07
N GLY A 75 7.86 -9.50 -18.84
CA GLY A 75 8.78 -9.82 -17.76
C GLY A 75 10.27 -9.83 -18.12
N ALA A 76 10.74 -10.91 -18.71
CA ALA A 76 12.17 -11.08 -19.00
C ALA A 76 12.74 -10.04 -19.99
N LYS A 77 11.92 -9.53 -20.92
CA LYS A 77 12.36 -8.57 -21.93
C LYS A 77 12.38 -7.13 -21.39
N ASP A 78 11.37 -6.77 -20.60
CA ASP A 78 11.10 -5.38 -20.24
C ASP A 78 11.64 -5.04 -18.84
N ALA A 79 12.07 -6.04 -18.04
CA ALA A 79 12.61 -5.85 -16.69
C ALA A 79 14.02 -5.23 -16.66
N GLY A 80 14.77 -5.31 -17.75
CA GLY A 80 16.17 -4.85 -17.80
C GLY A 80 17.16 -5.70 -16.99
N VAL A 81 16.70 -6.82 -16.40
CA VAL A 81 17.51 -7.77 -15.63
C VAL A 81 17.10 -9.20 -15.94
N ASN A 82 18.01 -10.15 -15.74
CA ASN A 82 17.69 -11.57 -15.87
C ASN A 82 16.81 -12.02 -14.70
N LEU A 83 15.56 -12.38 -14.98
CA LEU A 83 14.60 -12.84 -13.98
C LEU A 83 14.84 -14.29 -13.52
N GLY A 84 15.77 -15.02 -14.13
CA GLY A 84 16.11 -16.39 -13.75
C GLY A 84 15.17 -17.48 -14.28
N GLY A 85 14.31 -17.16 -15.25
CA GLY A 85 13.39 -18.13 -15.86
C GLY A 85 12.04 -17.50 -16.21
N GLU A 86 11.07 -18.34 -16.59
CA GLU A 86 9.73 -17.91 -16.94
C GLU A 86 8.99 -17.26 -15.77
N VAL A 87 8.19 -16.29 -16.11
CA VAL A 87 7.43 -15.49 -15.16
C VAL A 87 6.18 -16.26 -14.74
N ASN A 88 6.21 -16.77 -13.53
CA ASN A 88 5.00 -17.25 -12.88
C ASN A 88 4.40 -16.07 -12.07
N ALA A 89 3.54 -15.30 -12.68
CA ALA A 89 2.92 -14.13 -12.07
C ALA A 89 1.90 -14.56 -11.01
N ARG A 90 2.37 -14.87 -9.81
CA ARG A 90 1.53 -15.25 -8.65
C ARG A 90 1.35 -14.12 -7.63
N GLY A 91 2.06 -13.02 -7.81
CA GLY A 91 1.92 -11.82 -7.00
C GLY A 91 0.94 -10.85 -7.63
N LEU A 92 0.03 -10.28 -6.85
CA LEU A 92 -0.78 -9.17 -7.32
C LEU A 92 0.03 -7.88 -7.27
N PRO A 93 -0.06 -7.03 -8.31
CA PRO A 93 0.54 -5.71 -8.27
C PRO A 93 -0.16 -4.82 -7.25
N ILE A 94 0.59 -3.87 -6.70
CA ILE A 94 0.06 -2.75 -5.92
C ILE A 94 0.22 -1.46 -6.72
N TYR A 95 -0.69 -0.52 -6.50
CA TYR A 95 -0.61 0.83 -7.06
C TYR A 95 -0.49 1.84 -5.94
N VAL A 96 0.65 2.52 -5.85
CA VAL A 96 0.98 3.46 -4.78
C VAL A 96 1.84 4.60 -5.31
N ASP A 97 1.58 5.83 -4.85
CA ASP A 97 2.38 7.02 -5.19
C ASP A 97 2.59 7.20 -6.71
N GLY A 98 1.61 6.82 -7.53
CA GLY A 98 1.69 6.90 -8.98
C GLY A 98 2.55 5.82 -9.65
N MET A 99 2.91 4.76 -8.94
CA MET A 99 3.71 3.64 -9.45
C MET A 99 2.93 2.33 -9.34
N LEU A 100 3.08 1.47 -10.34
CA LEU A 100 2.61 0.09 -10.30
C LEU A 100 3.78 -0.80 -9.91
N ILE A 101 3.71 -1.44 -8.74
CA ILE A 101 4.80 -2.26 -8.22
C ILE A 101 4.37 -3.72 -8.17
N THR A 102 5.17 -4.60 -8.74
CA THR A 102 4.90 -6.03 -8.80
C THR A 102 6.15 -6.86 -8.58
N VAL A 103 5.97 -8.17 -8.49
CA VAL A 103 7.05 -9.15 -8.36
C VAL A 103 7.04 -10.05 -9.58
N SER A 104 8.20 -10.30 -10.14
CA SER A 104 8.35 -11.10 -11.35
C SER A 104 9.50 -12.10 -11.25
N GLY A 105 9.28 -13.25 -11.89
CA GLY A 105 10.26 -14.32 -11.99
C GLY A 105 10.51 -15.12 -10.71
N PRO A 106 11.24 -16.24 -10.83
CA PRO A 106 11.52 -17.14 -9.71
C PRO A 106 12.39 -16.51 -8.62
N ARG A 107 13.16 -15.50 -8.96
CA ARG A 107 13.99 -14.74 -8.00
C ARG A 107 13.23 -13.69 -7.22
N ARG A 108 11.91 -13.56 -7.45
CA ARG A 108 11.06 -12.52 -6.84
C ARG A 108 11.63 -11.12 -7.05
N THR A 109 12.10 -10.85 -8.27
CA THR A 109 12.55 -9.50 -8.65
C THR A 109 11.39 -8.53 -8.49
N ILE A 110 11.59 -7.46 -7.73
CA ILE A 110 10.61 -6.38 -7.63
C ILE A 110 10.80 -5.48 -8.82
N VAL A 111 9.69 -5.09 -9.43
CA VAL A 111 9.65 -4.20 -10.58
C VAL A 111 8.66 -3.09 -10.31
N SER A 112 9.08 -1.85 -10.50
CA SER A 112 8.21 -0.69 -10.53
C SER A 112 8.01 -0.23 -11.95
N LEU A 113 6.76 0.00 -12.31
CA LEU A 113 6.33 0.40 -13.64
C LEU A 113 5.63 1.75 -13.60
N ASP A 114 5.82 2.53 -14.65
CA ASP A 114 4.96 3.65 -14.98
C ASP A 114 3.58 3.11 -15.40
N PRO A 115 2.51 3.41 -14.70
CA PRO A 115 1.19 2.84 -14.98
C PRO A 115 0.58 3.32 -16.30
N ALA A 116 1.01 4.46 -16.82
CA ALA A 116 0.48 5.00 -18.09
C ALA A 116 1.12 4.34 -19.32
N THR A 117 2.38 3.94 -19.20
CA THR A 117 3.19 3.47 -20.34
C THR A 117 3.67 2.03 -20.22
N GLY A 118 3.60 1.43 -19.03
CA GLY A 118 4.20 0.12 -18.74
C GLY A 118 5.73 0.13 -18.70
N LYS A 119 6.37 1.31 -18.79
CA LYS A 119 7.84 1.41 -18.75
C LYS A 119 8.37 1.03 -17.38
N THR A 120 9.40 0.20 -17.33
CA THR A 120 10.11 -0.10 -16.09
C THR A 120 10.83 1.14 -15.57
N LEU A 121 10.51 1.54 -14.34
CA LEU A 121 11.12 2.68 -13.64
C LEU A 121 12.37 2.23 -12.89
N TRP A 122 12.27 1.14 -12.14
CA TRP A 122 13.36 0.51 -11.43
C TRP A 122 13.09 -0.97 -11.18
N THR A 123 14.15 -1.72 -10.92
CA THR A 123 14.10 -3.11 -10.49
C THR A 123 14.99 -3.32 -9.28
N PHE A 124 14.57 -4.19 -8.38
CA PHE A 124 15.41 -4.71 -7.30
C PHE A 124 15.45 -6.23 -7.38
N GLN A 125 16.64 -6.78 -7.40
CA GLN A 125 16.86 -8.20 -7.36
C GLN A 125 17.87 -8.50 -6.25
N GLU A 126 17.50 -9.41 -5.35
CA GLU A 126 18.40 -9.88 -4.32
C GLU A 126 19.66 -10.54 -4.94
N PRO A 127 20.86 -10.24 -4.43
CA PRO A 127 22.08 -10.93 -4.87
C PRO A 127 21.95 -12.46 -4.71
N THR A 128 22.50 -13.20 -5.65
CA THR A 128 22.55 -14.66 -5.56
C THR A 128 23.49 -15.07 -4.43
N THR A 129 22.98 -15.83 -3.49
CA THR A 129 23.70 -16.37 -2.35
C THR A 129 23.45 -17.88 -2.24
N GLY A 130 24.26 -18.61 -1.50
CA GLY A 130 24.02 -20.03 -1.24
C GLY A 130 22.65 -20.29 -0.61
N ARG A 131 22.14 -19.35 0.25
CA ARG A 131 20.77 -19.45 0.78
C ARG A 131 19.72 -19.38 -0.31
N HIS A 132 19.92 -18.57 -1.34
CA HIS A 132 19.02 -18.51 -2.48
C HIS A 132 19.07 -19.79 -3.31
N GLU A 133 20.26 -20.30 -3.58
CA GLU A 133 20.46 -21.50 -4.40
C GLU A 133 19.83 -22.75 -3.81
N TYR A 134 19.93 -22.91 -2.49
CA TYR A 134 19.36 -24.05 -1.77
C TYR A 134 17.91 -23.79 -1.28
N SER A 135 17.31 -22.66 -1.65
CA SER A 135 15.95 -22.34 -1.22
C SER A 135 14.90 -23.17 -1.95
N MET A 136 14.07 -23.87 -1.18
CA MET A 136 12.88 -24.57 -1.70
C MET A 136 11.75 -23.60 -2.12
N ARG A 137 11.91 -22.30 -1.91
CA ARG A 137 10.87 -21.27 -2.15
C ARG A 137 11.18 -20.36 -3.33
N SER A 138 12.17 -20.68 -4.17
CA SER A 138 12.62 -19.83 -5.28
C SER A 138 11.48 -19.43 -6.23
N ASN A 139 10.55 -20.33 -6.53
CA ASN A 139 9.55 -20.13 -7.58
C ASN A 139 8.20 -19.52 -7.10
N HIS A 140 8.09 -19.10 -5.84
CA HIS A 140 6.82 -18.66 -5.28
C HIS A 140 6.83 -17.16 -5.02
N GLY A 141 6.34 -16.38 -5.96
CA GLY A 141 6.06 -14.95 -5.75
C GLY A 141 4.98 -14.76 -4.70
N LYS A 142 5.20 -13.84 -3.75
CA LYS A 142 4.26 -13.53 -2.65
C LYS A 142 3.70 -12.11 -2.74
N GLY A 143 4.12 -11.33 -3.71
CA GLY A 143 3.81 -9.90 -3.78
C GLY A 143 4.68 -9.08 -2.85
N VAL A 144 4.34 -7.82 -2.73
CA VAL A 144 5.02 -6.83 -1.89
C VAL A 144 4.03 -6.21 -0.91
N ALA A 145 4.53 -5.69 0.20
CA ALA A 145 3.79 -4.80 1.09
C ALA A 145 4.31 -3.37 0.93
N TYR A 146 3.44 -2.40 1.16
CA TYR A 146 3.78 -0.99 1.14
C TYR A 146 3.40 -0.33 2.45
N THR A 147 4.25 0.58 2.91
CA THR A 147 3.99 1.41 4.09
C THR A 147 4.68 2.77 3.94
N ARG A 148 4.41 3.68 4.87
CA ARG A 148 5.13 4.95 4.98
C ARG A 148 5.89 5.01 6.29
N ILE A 149 7.18 5.32 6.20
CA ILE A 149 8.05 5.54 7.36
C ILE A 149 8.55 6.98 7.29
N ASN A 150 8.19 7.79 8.27
CA ASN A 150 8.53 9.23 8.31
C ASN A 150 8.14 9.98 7.00
N GLY A 151 6.95 9.67 6.45
CA GLY A 151 6.45 10.27 5.22
C GLY A 151 7.03 9.68 3.91
N ARG A 152 8.07 8.85 3.98
CA ARG A 152 8.71 8.19 2.85
C ARG A 152 8.01 6.88 2.52
N GLY A 153 7.67 6.65 1.27
CA GLY A 153 7.13 5.38 0.81
C GLY A 153 8.19 4.27 0.87
N VAL A 154 7.82 3.14 1.43
CA VAL A 154 8.70 1.97 1.62
C VAL A 154 8.01 0.71 1.12
N VAL A 155 8.71 -0.03 0.28
CA VAL A 155 8.31 -1.36 -0.20
C VAL A 155 9.02 -2.42 0.63
N LEU A 156 8.25 -3.36 1.15
CA LEU A 156 8.75 -4.50 1.92
C LEU A 156 8.55 -5.78 1.12
N ILE A 157 9.56 -6.65 1.10
CA ILE A 157 9.49 -7.96 0.47
C ILE A 157 10.27 -9.02 1.24
N THR A 158 9.70 -10.21 1.33
CA THR A 158 10.44 -11.41 1.71
C THR A 158 10.94 -12.13 0.47
N THR A 159 12.22 -12.43 0.42
CA THR A 159 12.90 -13.03 -0.73
C THR A 159 13.07 -14.54 -0.61
N PRO A 160 13.44 -15.25 -1.69
CA PRO A 160 13.75 -16.68 -1.65
C PRO A 160 14.85 -17.06 -0.67
N ALA A 161 15.81 -16.19 -0.43
CA ALA A 161 16.86 -16.42 0.58
C ALA A 161 16.39 -16.21 2.03
N PHE A 162 15.09 -15.97 2.24
CA PHE A 162 14.47 -15.72 3.55
C PHE A 162 15.02 -14.46 4.24
N PHE A 163 15.15 -13.39 3.48
CA PHE A 163 15.41 -12.06 4.01
C PHE A 163 14.19 -11.15 3.82
N LEU A 164 13.99 -10.26 4.76
CA LEU A 164 13.09 -9.12 4.64
C LEU A 164 13.89 -7.91 4.19
N HIS A 165 13.60 -7.41 2.99
CA HIS A 165 14.17 -6.16 2.48
C HIS A 165 13.18 -5.02 2.61
N ALA A 166 13.67 -3.84 2.95
CA ALA A 166 12.95 -2.58 2.90
C ALA A 166 13.61 -1.68 1.86
N LEU A 167 12.83 -1.25 0.87
CA LEU A 167 13.30 -0.46 -0.26
C LEU A 167 12.58 0.89 -0.28
N ASP A 168 13.29 1.92 -0.68
CA ASP A 168 12.65 3.17 -1.05
C ASP A 168 11.73 2.94 -2.26
N ALA A 169 10.45 3.29 -2.12
CA ALA A 169 9.46 3.02 -3.14
C ALA A 169 9.72 3.75 -4.47
N ARG A 170 10.39 4.91 -4.45
CA ARG A 170 10.67 5.71 -5.65
C ARG A 170 11.89 5.23 -6.42
N THR A 171 12.88 4.69 -5.72
CA THR A 171 14.18 4.37 -6.31
C THR A 171 14.50 2.88 -6.37
N GLY A 172 13.77 2.06 -5.60
CA GLY A 172 14.07 0.63 -5.44
C GLY A 172 15.33 0.34 -4.63
N GLN A 173 15.99 1.37 -4.08
CA GLN A 173 17.21 1.18 -3.31
C GLN A 173 16.91 0.72 -1.88
N PRO A 174 17.70 -0.20 -1.33
CA PRO A 174 17.58 -0.58 0.08
C PRO A 174 17.71 0.64 1.01
N LEU A 175 16.90 0.67 2.06
CA LEU A 175 16.99 1.72 3.07
C LEU A 175 18.27 1.56 3.88
N ALA A 176 19.12 2.59 3.88
CA ALA A 176 20.43 2.57 4.54
C ALA A 176 20.38 2.25 6.05
N ASN A 177 19.30 2.67 6.72
CA ASN A 177 19.14 2.54 8.17
C ASN A 177 18.17 1.40 8.57
N TRP A 178 17.88 0.48 7.69
CA TRP A 178 17.00 -0.66 7.97
C TRP A 178 17.71 -1.82 8.70
N GLY A 179 19.02 -1.72 8.93
CA GLY A 179 19.83 -2.78 9.53
C GLY A 179 20.27 -3.86 8.55
N GLY A 180 20.18 -3.60 7.24
CA GLY A 180 20.41 -4.58 6.19
C GLY A 180 19.20 -5.50 5.97
N ALA A 181 19.40 -6.61 5.29
CA ALA A 181 18.38 -7.62 5.14
C ALA A 181 18.21 -8.41 6.44
N VAL A 182 16.98 -8.46 6.96
CA VAL A 182 16.68 -9.19 8.20
C VAL A 182 16.30 -10.63 7.82
N PRO A 183 16.97 -11.66 8.38
CA PRO A 183 16.54 -13.05 8.20
C PRO A 183 15.13 -13.26 8.77
N VAL A 184 14.30 -14.00 8.05
CA VAL A 184 12.92 -14.36 8.43
C VAL A 184 12.76 -15.88 8.45
#